data_09d34e67412d35ea161f80363a016119
#
_entry.id   09d34e67412d35ea161f80363a016119
#
_cell.length_a   1.000
_cell.length_b   1.000
_cell.length_c   1.000
_cell.angle_alpha   90.00
_cell.angle_beta   90.00
_cell.angle_gamma   90.00
#
_symmetry.space_group_name_H-M   'P 1'
#
loop_
_entity.id
_entity.type
_entity.pdbx_description
1 polymer ?
#
loop_
_entity_poly.entity_id
_entity_poly.type
_entity_poly.pdbx_seq_one_letter_code
_entity_poly.pdbx_strand_id
1 'polypeptide(L)'
;MSKSLSAWILGLTLLPLSVFASPTPDNIQAAIDWAQQQPSAKQPQTWDTKAPLVIAHRGASGYAPEHTLAAYALAALQGADYIEPDLVMTRDGQLVARHDNELGLTTDVAQRPEFADRKRTQSVDGRSLEGWFSEDFTLAELKTLRAIERIPQQRPGNTRFNGQFEIPTLQEIIDLVKRLEALQQRTLGLYPETKHPTHFQHLDLAMEKPLLAVLERNGYDSADAPVFIQSFEVDNLKTLSKLTPIRLVQLLWIEGQPYDQRVLGSDLGYQQMITPEGLKNIASYAAGIGPEKGMIIPRDAAGNLTAPTSLVRDAHAAGLKVHPYTFRAENAFLPTSLRSGDVPSDRGDIDAELRAFLATGIDGLFIDQPDIAVRLRQQR
;
A
#
# COMPACT_ATOMS: atom_id res chain seq x y z
N MET A 1 67.52 35.54 -8.70
CA MET A 1 66.18 35.52 -9.31
C MET A 1 65.62 34.11 -9.16
N SER A 2 64.87 33.85 -8.08
CA SER A 2 64.27 32.54 -7.76
C SER A 2 62.78 32.62 -8.06
N LYS A 3 62.27 31.76 -8.95
CA LYS A 3 60.84 31.62 -9.25
C LYS A 3 60.29 30.49 -8.40
N SER A 4 59.41 30.85 -7.46
CA SER A 4 58.61 29.87 -6.68
C SER A 4 57.45 29.36 -7.54
N LEU A 5 57.36 28.03 -7.73
CA LEU A 5 56.20 27.34 -8.26
C LEU A 5 55.23 27.07 -7.07
N SER A 6 54.05 27.66 -7.12
CA SER A 6 52.94 27.30 -6.21
C SER A 6 52.18 26.11 -6.82
N ALA A 7 52.22 24.97 -6.12
CA ALA A 7 51.42 23.79 -6.47
C ALA A 7 50.02 23.94 -5.85
N TRP A 8 48.99 23.91 -6.71
CA TRP A 8 47.59 23.81 -6.30
C TRP A 8 47.24 22.35 -6.06
N ILE A 9 46.98 21.99 -4.80
CA ILE A 9 46.43 20.67 -4.45
C ILE A 9 44.90 20.74 -4.60
N LEU A 10 44.38 20.08 -5.64
CA LEU A 10 42.96 19.83 -5.79
C LEU A 10 42.54 18.76 -4.77
N GLY A 11 41.88 19.19 -3.72
CA GLY A 11 41.26 18.28 -2.78
C GLY A 11 40.04 17.59 -3.41
N LEU A 12 40.18 16.32 -3.76
CA LEU A 12 39.07 15.46 -4.14
C LEU A 12 38.29 15.11 -2.84
N THR A 13 37.17 15.77 -2.61
CA THR A 13 36.23 15.36 -1.58
C THR A 13 35.51 14.12 -2.05
N LEU A 14 35.94 12.96 -1.57
CA LEU A 14 35.18 11.71 -1.67
C LEU A 14 33.92 11.85 -0.82
N LEU A 15 32.78 12.03 -1.47
CA LEU A 15 31.48 11.84 -0.83
C LEU A 15 31.38 10.37 -0.36
N PRO A 16 30.94 10.11 0.87
CA PRO A 16 30.74 8.73 1.31
C PRO A 16 29.66 8.10 0.42
N LEU A 17 30.02 7.10 -0.35
CA LEU A 17 29.09 6.16 -0.94
C LEU A 17 28.33 5.52 0.24
N SER A 18 27.06 5.89 0.41
CA SER A 18 26.14 5.20 1.32
C SER A 18 26.11 3.74 0.87
N VAL A 19 26.79 2.88 1.59
CA VAL A 19 26.66 1.43 1.45
C VAL A 19 25.24 1.10 1.86
N PHE A 20 24.34 1.00 0.89
CA PHE A 20 23.04 0.40 1.12
C PHE A 20 23.31 -1.02 1.60
N ALA A 21 22.96 -1.29 2.84
CA ALA A 21 22.91 -2.67 3.32
C ALA A 21 21.88 -3.39 2.43
N SER A 22 22.37 -4.23 1.52
CA SER A 22 21.51 -5.17 0.83
C SER A 22 20.79 -5.98 1.90
N PRO A 23 19.47 -6.24 1.74
CA PRO A 23 18.74 -7.07 2.69
C PRO A 23 19.55 -8.35 2.89
N THR A 24 19.79 -8.73 4.13
CA THR A 24 20.44 -10.00 4.37
C THR A 24 19.53 -11.07 3.78
N PRO A 25 20.02 -11.98 2.92
CA PRO A 25 19.23 -13.06 2.33
C PRO A 25 18.37 -13.81 3.36
N ASP A 26 18.81 -13.81 4.60
CA ASP A 26 18.17 -14.44 5.75
C ASP A 26 16.77 -13.90 6.06
N ASN A 27 16.52 -12.58 5.95
CA ASN A 27 15.22 -11.99 6.30
C ASN A 27 14.12 -12.35 5.28
N ILE A 28 14.46 -12.42 3.99
CA ILE A 28 13.52 -12.82 2.93
C ILE A 28 13.20 -14.30 3.05
N GLN A 29 14.22 -15.17 3.23
CA GLN A 29 14.00 -16.58 3.38
C GLN A 29 13.22 -16.90 4.66
N ALA A 30 13.54 -16.25 5.77
CA ALA A 30 12.80 -16.40 7.03
C ALA A 30 11.31 -16.00 6.88
N ALA A 31 11.01 -14.95 6.11
CA ALA A 31 9.63 -14.53 5.83
C ALA A 31 8.88 -15.59 4.99
N ILE A 32 9.53 -16.18 3.99
CA ILE A 32 8.96 -17.25 3.17
C ILE A 32 8.73 -18.51 4.02
N ASP A 33 9.72 -18.93 4.81
CA ASP A 33 9.64 -20.11 5.68
C ASP A 33 8.52 -19.96 6.71
N TRP A 34 8.39 -18.78 7.31
CA TRP A 34 7.29 -18.46 8.21
C TRP A 34 5.94 -18.56 7.50
N ALA A 35 5.82 -17.97 6.32
CA ALA A 35 4.58 -17.96 5.55
C ALA A 35 4.15 -19.38 5.12
N GLN A 36 5.09 -20.25 4.74
CA GLN A 36 4.83 -21.65 4.37
C GLN A 36 4.26 -22.48 5.53
N GLN A 37 4.53 -22.08 6.76
CA GLN A 37 4.02 -22.76 7.96
C GLN A 37 2.58 -22.35 8.30
N GLN A 38 2.04 -21.28 7.69
CA GLN A 38 0.69 -20.84 7.98
C GLN A 38 -0.34 -21.76 7.31
N PRO A 39 -1.43 -22.13 8.01
CA PRO A 39 -2.46 -23.03 7.45
C PRO A 39 -3.10 -22.47 6.17
N SER A 40 -3.26 -21.15 6.07
CA SER A 40 -3.86 -20.48 4.92
C SER A 40 -2.94 -20.35 3.70
N ALA A 41 -1.65 -20.72 3.79
CA ALA A 41 -0.71 -20.71 2.66
C ALA A 41 -0.98 -21.80 1.61
N LYS A 42 -1.79 -22.81 1.94
CA LYS A 42 -2.03 -23.99 1.10
C LYS A 42 -3.29 -23.84 0.28
N GLN A 43 -3.27 -22.98 -0.73
CA GLN A 43 -4.38 -22.87 -1.70
C GLN A 43 -3.99 -23.56 -3.03
N PRO A 44 -4.88 -24.36 -3.65
CA PRO A 44 -4.67 -24.84 -5.01
C PRO A 44 -4.70 -23.62 -5.95
N GLN A 45 -3.65 -23.48 -6.75
CA GLN A 45 -3.51 -22.32 -7.65
C GLN A 45 -3.93 -22.71 -9.07
N THR A 46 -5.13 -22.30 -9.48
CA THR A 46 -5.49 -22.15 -10.89
C THR A 46 -5.44 -20.68 -11.25
N TRP A 47 -4.68 -20.35 -12.30
CA TRP A 47 -4.44 -18.97 -12.72
C TRP A 47 -5.39 -18.61 -13.86
N ASP A 48 -6.32 -17.68 -13.63
CA ASP A 48 -7.16 -17.10 -14.67
C ASP A 48 -6.85 -15.59 -14.80
N THR A 49 -6.16 -15.23 -15.88
CA THR A 49 -5.78 -13.82 -16.17
C THR A 49 -6.97 -12.94 -16.56
N LYS A 50 -8.15 -13.51 -16.78
CA LYS A 50 -9.39 -12.78 -17.11
C LYS A 50 -10.27 -12.51 -15.89
N ALA A 51 -9.97 -13.13 -14.77
CA ALA A 51 -10.71 -12.91 -13.53
C ALA A 51 -10.31 -11.59 -12.87
N PRO A 52 -11.18 -10.97 -12.03
CA PRO A 52 -10.84 -9.80 -11.25
C PRO A 52 -9.59 -10.03 -10.39
N LEU A 53 -8.70 -9.02 -10.35
CA LEU A 53 -7.43 -9.09 -9.62
C LEU A 53 -7.67 -9.18 -8.10
N VAL A 54 -6.89 -10.03 -7.43
CA VAL A 54 -6.82 -10.08 -5.97
C VAL A 54 -5.58 -9.32 -5.52
N ILE A 55 -5.79 -8.15 -4.90
CA ILE A 55 -4.74 -7.26 -4.42
C ILE A 55 -4.67 -7.42 -2.89
N ALA A 56 -3.54 -7.91 -2.40
CA ALA A 56 -3.33 -8.15 -0.98
C ALA A 56 -3.01 -6.83 -0.25
N HIS A 57 -4.03 -6.24 0.36
CA HIS A 57 -3.96 -4.95 1.04
C HIS A 57 -3.01 -5.01 2.24
N ARG A 58 -1.84 -4.37 2.10
CA ARG A 58 -0.74 -4.40 3.08
C ARG A 58 -0.19 -5.82 3.34
N GLY A 59 -0.30 -6.69 2.34
CA GLY A 59 -0.05 -8.12 2.45
C GLY A 59 -1.28 -8.90 2.93
N ALA A 60 -1.08 -10.09 3.50
CA ALA A 60 -2.13 -10.86 4.18
C ALA A 60 -2.37 -10.31 5.59
N SER A 61 -2.76 -9.02 5.67
CA SER A 61 -2.87 -8.25 6.92
C SER A 61 -3.97 -8.77 7.85
N GLY A 62 -4.89 -9.57 7.35
CA GLY A 62 -5.87 -10.30 8.16
C GLY A 62 -5.29 -11.48 8.95
N TYR A 63 -4.00 -11.80 8.77
CA TYR A 63 -3.32 -12.95 9.39
C TYR A 63 -1.99 -12.61 10.07
N ALA A 64 -1.39 -11.47 9.74
CA ALA A 64 -0.12 -11.00 10.29
C ALA A 64 -0.10 -9.46 10.35
N PRO A 65 0.77 -8.84 11.17
CA PRO A 65 0.94 -7.39 11.17
C PRO A 65 1.20 -6.86 9.77
N GLU A 66 0.45 -5.80 9.40
CA GLU A 66 0.50 -5.18 8.07
C GLU A 66 1.91 -4.72 7.69
N HIS A 67 2.19 -4.66 6.37
CA HIS A 67 3.44 -4.13 5.83
C HIS A 67 4.69 -4.82 6.39
N THR A 68 4.66 -6.14 6.49
CA THR A 68 5.83 -6.97 6.83
C THR A 68 6.16 -7.91 5.68
N LEU A 69 7.43 -8.30 5.52
CA LEU A 69 7.81 -9.31 4.52
C LEU A 69 7.05 -10.63 4.72
N ALA A 70 6.75 -10.98 5.98
CA ALA A 70 5.96 -12.16 6.33
C ALA A 70 4.52 -12.08 5.80
N ALA A 71 3.84 -10.92 5.99
CA ALA A 71 2.50 -10.70 5.46
C ALA A 71 2.47 -10.73 3.93
N TYR A 72 3.48 -10.16 3.26
CA TYR A 72 3.60 -10.19 1.80
C TYR A 72 3.90 -11.60 1.26
N ALA A 73 4.80 -12.35 1.91
CA ALA A 73 5.08 -13.73 1.54
C ALA A 73 3.83 -14.61 1.67
N LEU A 74 3.09 -14.47 2.77
CA LEU A 74 1.84 -15.19 2.99
C LEU A 74 0.80 -14.87 1.92
N ALA A 75 0.62 -13.59 1.58
CA ALA A 75 -0.30 -13.16 0.53
C ALA A 75 0.02 -13.80 -0.83
N ALA A 76 1.29 -13.83 -1.21
CA ALA A 76 1.73 -14.49 -2.44
C ALA A 76 1.46 -15.99 -2.42
N LEU A 77 1.73 -16.69 -1.30
CA LEU A 77 1.44 -18.12 -1.14
C LEU A 77 -0.06 -18.42 -1.12
N GLN A 78 -0.88 -17.46 -0.70
CA GLN A 78 -2.35 -17.53 -0.79
C GLN A 78 -2.89 -17.31 -2.20
N GLY A 79 -2.03 -16.92 -3.16
CA GLY A 79 -2.41 -16.75 -4.57
C GLY A 79 -2.84 -15.33 -4.96
N ALA A 80 -2.54 -14.31 -4.16
CA ALA A 80 -2.74 -12.91 -4.55
C ALA A 80 -2.03 -12.59 -5.87
N ASP A 81 -2.64 -11.75 -6.70
CA ASP A 81 -2.06 -11.30 -7.98
C ASP A 81 -1.07 -10.15 -7.76
N TYR A 82 -1.39 -9.29 -6.81
CA TYR A 82 -0.58 -8.14 -6.43
C TYR A 82 -0.41 -8.07 -4.93
N ILE A 83 0.75 -7.62 -4.49
CA ILE A 83 0.97 -7.17 -3.11
C ILE A 83 1.01 -5.65 -3.09
N GLU A 84 0.40 -5.08 -2.07
CA GLU A 84 0.23 -3.64 -1.95
C GLU A 84 1.00 -3.13 -0.74
N PRO A 85 2.07 -2.33 -0.97
CA PRO A 85 2.77 -1.57 0.05
C PRO A 85 2.35 -0.10 0.04
N ASP A 86 1.90 0.43 1.17
CA ASP A 86 1.87 1.87 1.44
C ASP A 86 3.28 2.36 1.74
N LEU A 87 3.71 3.46 1.15
CA LEU A 87 5.07 3.96 1.25
C LEU A 87 5.13 5.32 1.94
N VAL A 88 6.05 5.47 2.88
CA VAL A 88 6.43 6.73 3.53
C VAL A 88 7.94 6.93 3.44
N MET A 89 8.42 8.16 3.69
CA MET A 89 9.83 8.49 3.62
C MET A 89 10.49 8.48 5.00
N THR A 90 11.72 8.00 5.04
CA THR A 90 12.62 8.21 6.19
C THR A 90 13.32 9.56 6.09
N ARG A 91 13.95 10.01 7.17
CA ARG A 91 14.77 11.24 7.21
C ARG A 91 15.91 11.25 6.19
N ASP A 92 16.49 10.10 5.91
CA ASP A 92 17.57 9.90 4.94
C ASP A 92 17.07 9.48 3.55
N GLY A 93 15.78 9.74 3.24
CA GLY A 93 15.22 9.63 1.91
C GLY A 93 14.98 8.21 1.40
N GLN A 94 14.75 7.24 2.30
CA GLN A 94 14.43 5.87 1.93
C GLN A 94 12.92 5.62 1.98
N LEU A 95 12.41 4.85 1.02
CA LEU A 95 11.02 4.41 0.99
C LEU A 95 10.84 3.15 1.85
N VAL A 96 10.00 3.25 2.88
CA VAL A 96 9.63 2.14 3.77
C VAL A 96 8.14 1.91 3.75
N ALA A 97 7.73 0.67 4.00
CA ALA A 97 6.31 0.31 3.96
C ALA A 97 5.64 0.57 5.31
N ARG A 98 4.82 1.62 5.37
CA ARG A 98 3.89 1.95 6.46
C ARG A 98 2.70 2.73 5.91
N HIS A 99 1.49 2.46 6.45
CA HIS A 99 0.29 3.19 6.04
C HIS A 99 0.34 4.66 6.47
N ASP A 100 0.73 4.92 7.72
CA ASP A 100 0.89 6.27 8.23
C ASP A 100 2.39 6.56 8.41
N ASN A 101 2.77 7.82 8.27
CA ASN A 101 4.09 8.27 8.68
C ASN A 101 4.22 8.32 10.23
N GLU A 102 3.10 8.30 10.97
CA GLU A 102 3.07 8.10 12.42
C GLU A 102 3.29 6.61 12.73
N LEU A 103 4.33 6.29 13.50
CA LEU A 103 4.84 4.94 13.73
C LEU A 103 4.24 4.23 14.96
N GLY A 104 3.67 4.97 15.92
CA GLY A 104 3.25 4.44 17.20
C GLY A 104 2.11 3.42 17.13
N LEU A 105 1.25 3.54 16.11
CA LEU A 105 0.11 2.62 15.94
C LEU A 105 0.51 1.24 15.39
N THR A 106 1.65 1.15 14.70
CA THR A 106 2.02 -0.05 13.94
C THR A 106 3.43 -0.56 14.23
N THR A 107 4.12 0.06 15.20
CA THR A 107 5.46 -0.36 15.63
C THR A 107 5.61 -0.28 17.15
N ASP A 108 6.66 -0.91 17.66
CA ASP A 108 7.02 -0.90 19.07
C ASP A 108 7.77 0.38 19.50
N VAL A 109 7.76 1.46 18.70
CA VAL A 109 8.52 2.71 18.96
C VAL A 109 8.19 3.31 20.33
N ALA A 110 6.95 3.23 20.78
CA ALA A 110 6.53 3.72 22.10
C ALA A 110 7.18 2.96 23.27
N GLN A 111 7.74 1.77 23.01
CA GLN A 111 8.45 0.93 23.99
C GLN A 111 9.98 1.11 23.91
N ARG A 112 10.47 2.03 23.07
CA ARG A 112 11.89 2.29 22.81
C ARG A 112 12.36 3.55 23.55
N PRO A 113 13.00 3.41 24.72
CA PRO A 113 13.45 4.57 25.51
C PRO A 113 14.38 5.51 24.75
N GLU A 114 15.18 4.96 23.83
CA GLU A 114 16.13 5.71 22.98
C GLU A 114 15.45 6.69 22.01
N PHE A 115 14.15 6.55 21.80
CA PHE A 115 13.35 7.40 20.91
C PHE A 115 12.26 8.20 21.65
N ALA A 116 12.23 8.16 22.99
CA ALA A 116 11.17 8.78 23.78
C ALA A 116 11.05 10.29 23.54
N ASP A 117 12.16 10.99 23.41
CA ASP A 117 12.27 12.44 23.20
C ASP A 117 11.97 12.89 21.74
N ARG A 118 11.80 11.96 20.82
CA ARG A 118 11.36 12.27 19.45
C ARG A 118 9.84 12.34 19.29
N LYS A 119 9.08 11.96 20.33
CA LYS A 119 7.63 12.12 20.31
C LYS A 119 7.26 13.59 20.23
N ARG A 120 6.47 13.95 19.23
CA ARG A 120 6.06 15.34 18.98
C ARG A 120 4.67 15.44 18.37
N THR A 121 4.12 16.63 18.34
CA THR A 121 2.89 16.95 17.60
C THR A 121 3.25 17.64 16.30
N GLN A 122 2.65 17.19 15.21
CA GLN A 122 2.73 17.88 13.91
C GLN A 122 1.41 17.79 13.14
N SER A 123 1.29 18.63 12.12
CA SER A 123 0.19 18.54 11.16
C SER A 123 0.58 17.63 10.00
N VAL A 124 -0.22 16.60 9.74
CA VAL A 124 -0.13 15.75 8.55
C VAL A 124 -1.46 15.85 7.82
N ASP A 125 -1.45 16.30 6.57
CA ASP A 125 -2.63 16.52 5.73
C ASP A 125 -3.73 17.35 6.45
N GLY A 126 -3.30 18.36 7.20
CA GLY A 126 -4.17 19.25 7.95
C GLY A 126 -4.77 18.65 9.23
N ARG A 127 -4.33 17.47 9.65
CA ARG A 127 -4.71 16.84 10.92
C ARG A 127 -3.57 16.96 11.92
N SER A 128 -3.85 17.43 13.13
CA SER A 128 -2.86 17.44 14.21
C SER A 128 -2.72 16.03 14.79
N LEU A 129 -1.52 15.47 14.70
CA LEU A 129 -1.17 14.13 15.20
C LEU A 129 -0.05 14.25 16.22
N GLU A 130 -0.11 13.47 17.30
CA GLU A 130 0.94 13.31 18.28
C GLU A 130 1.54 11.91 18.19
N GLY A 131 2.84 11.80 18.00
CA GLY A 131 3.51 10.51 17.87
C GLY A 131 4.96 10.63 17.42
N TRP A 132 5.45 9.54 16.82
CA TRP A 132 6.78 9.40 16.22
C TRP A 132 6.63 9.30 14.70
N PHE A 133 7.31 10.14 13.96
CA PHE A 133 7.09 10.24 12.52
C PHE A 133 8.28 9.70 11.73
N SER A 134 8.01 8.96 10.66
CA SER A 134 9.03 8.26 9.85
C SER A 134 10.15 9.18 9.36
N GLU A 135 9.82 10.42 9.03
CA GLU A 135 10.76 11.45 8.59
C GLU A 135 11.69 11.98 9.69
N ASP A 136 11.47 11.61 10.95
CA ASP A 136 12.38 11.90 12.06
C ASP A 136 13.43 10.79 12.28
N PHE A 137 13.34 9.68 11.56
CA PHE A 137 14.18 8.48 11.70
C PHE A 137 14.98 8.22 10.43
N THR A 138 16.22 7.82 10.57
CA THR A 138 16.98 7.18 9.49
C THR A 138 16.48 5.76 9.25
N LEU A 139 16.77 5.20 8.07
CA LEU A 139 16.48 3.79 7.79
C LEU A 139 17.11 2.87 8.84
N ALA A 140 18.36 3.13 9.22
CA ALA A 140 19.06 2.31 10.22
C ALA A 140 18.34 2.29 11.58
N GLU A 141 17.77 3.43 12.00
CA GLU A 141 16.97 3.51 13.23
C GLU A 141 15.63 2.77 13.06
N LEU A 142 14.92 2.96 11.94
CA LEU A 142 13.66 2.25 11.67
C LEU A 142 13.84 0.73 11.64
N LYS A 143 14.97 0.24 11.16
CA LYS A 143 15.30 -1.21 11.17
C LYS A 143 15.45 -1.80 12.58
N THR A 144 15.63 -0.98 13.61
CA THR A 144 15.62 -1.46 15.01
C THR A 144 14.21 -1.69 15.55
N LEU A 145 13.19 -1.06 14.95
CA LEU A 145 11.80 -1.20 15.35
C LEU A 145 11.20 -2.52 14.85
N ARG A 146 10.10 -2.91 15.48
CA ARG A 146 9.32 -4.10 15.11
C ARG A 146 7.86 -3.76 14.90
N ALA A 147 7.26 -4.40 13.90
CA ALA A 147 5.85 -4.24 13.59
C ALA A 147 4.95 -4.83 14.69
N ILE A 148 3.83 -4.15 14.94
CA ILE A 148 2.74 -4.63 15.80
C ILE A 148 1.40 -4.56 15.06
N GLU A 149 0.41 -5.32 15.54
CA GLU A 149 -0.95 -5.29 15.00
C GLU A 149 -1.61 -3.93 15.24
N ARG A 150 -2.13 -3.31 14.17
CA ARG A 150 -2.81 -2.01 14.20
C ARG A 150 -4.14 -2.04 14.95
N ILE A 151 -4.93 -3.10 14.76
CA ILE A 151 -6.30 -3.22 15.24
C ILE A 151 -6.48 -4.46 16.12
N PRO A 152 -5.78 -4.52 17.28
CA PRO A 152 -5.74 -5.72 18.12
C PRO A 152 -7.09 -6.18 18.63
N GLN A 153 -8.10 -5.28 18.75
CA GLN A 153 -9.45 -5.61 19.17
C GLN A 153 -10.18 -6.43 18.09
N GLN A 154 -9.95 -6.12 16.81
CA GLN A 154 -10.53 -6.84 15.68
C GLN A 154 -9.69 -8.06 15.27
N ARG A 155 -8.38 -8.04 15.56
CA ARG A 155 -7.41 -9.08 15.18
C ARG A 155 -6.57 -9.58 16.35
N PRO A 156 -7.19 -10.05 17.44
CA PRO A 156 -6.44 -10.47 18.63
C PRO A 156 -5.43 -11.60 18.32
N GLY A 157 -5.76 -12.46 17.36
CA GLY A 157 -4.86 -13.54 16.93
C GLY A 157 -3.54 -13.08 16.30
N ASN A 158 -3.51 -11.88 15.70
CA ASN A 158 -2.29 -11.33 15.08
C ASN A 158 -1.31 -10.78 16.12
N THR A 159 -1.79 -10.39 17.31
CA THR A 159 -0.95 -9.82 18.37
C THR A 159 0.18 -10.75 18.83
N ARG A 160 0.02 -12.08 18.63
CA ARG A 160 1.09 -13.06 18.90
C ARG A 160 2.36 -12.83 18.07
N PHE A 161 2.25 -12.07 16.99
CA PHE A 161 3.37 -11.74 16.11
C PHE A 161 3.96 -10.34 16.37
N ASN A 162 3.41 -9.59 17.32
CA ASN A 162 3.95 -8.28 17.70
C ASN A 162 5.42 -8.41 18.11
N GLY A 163 6.25 -7.52 17.58
CA GLY A 163 7.67 -7.49 17.88
C GLY A 163 8.54 -8.51 17.11
N GLN A 164 7.96 -9.31 16.19
CA GLN A 164 8.70 -10.33 15.46
C GLN A 164 9.26 -9.87 14.11
N PHE A 165 8.59 -8.93 13.43
CA PHE A 165 8.92 -8.56 12.05
C PHE A 165 9.46 -7.15 11.95
N GLU A 166 10.43 -6.94 11.08
CA GLU A 166 11.00 -5.64 10.75
C GLU A 166 10.09 -4.82 9.83
N ILE A 167 10.38 -3.52 9.74
CA ILE A 167 9.79 -2.62 8.75
C ILE A 167 10.57 -2.77 7.44
N PRO A 168 9.96 -3.21 6.33
CA PRO A 168 10.66 -3.40 5.08
C PRO A 168 10.77 -2.10 4.28
N THR A 169 11.86 -1.98 3.51
CA THR A 169 12.00 -1.01 2.42
C THR A 169 11.27 -1.51 1.17
N LEU A 170 10.99 -0.61 0.22
CA LEU A 170 10.46 -0.99 -1.09
C LEU A 170 11.41 -1.97 -1.82
N GLN A 171 12.73 -1.80 -1.70
CA GLN A 171 13.69 -2.72 -2.32
C GLN A 171 13.57 -4.14 -1.75
N GLU A 172 13.48 -4.28 -0.41
CA GLU A 172 13.31 -5.60 0.22
C GLU A 172 12.01 -6.29 -0.20
N ILE A 173 10.93 -5.50 -0.40
CA ILE A 173 9.67 -6.02 -0.92
C ILE A 173 9.82 -6.53 -2.36
N ILE A 174 10.51 -5.79 -3.22
CA ILE A 174 10.78 -6.20 -4.61
C ILE A 174 11.65 -7.46 -4.65
N ASP A 175 12.67 -7.54 -3.80
CA ASP A 175 13.54 -8.73 -3.72
C ASP A 175 12.75 -9.96 -3.27
N LEU A 176 11.83 -9.80 -2.31
CA LEU A 176 10.89 -10.85 -1.91
C LEU A 176 9.98 -11.27 -3.07
N VAL A 177 9.40 -10.30 -3.80
CA VAL A 177 8.54 -10.59 -4.96
C VAL A 177 9.28 -11.42 -5.99
N LYS A 178 10.47 -11.01 -6.41
CA LYS A 178 11.30 -11.75 -7.38
C LYS A 178 11.62 -13.16 -6.90
N ARG A 179 11.89 -13.33 -5.61
CA ARG A 179 12.14 -14.65 -5.02
C ARG A 179 10.90 -15.54 -5.07
N LEU A 180 9.73 -14.98 -4.76
CA LEU A 180 8.45 -15.70 -4.80
C LEU A 180 8.00 -16.03 -6.24
N GLU A 181 8.22 -15.13 -7.21
CA GLU A 181 8.00 -15.39 -8.63
C GLU A 181 8.81 -16.61 -9.10
N ALA A 182 10.10 -16.65 -8.75
CA ALA A 182 10.97 -17.78 -9.09
C ALA A 182 10.51 -19.09 -8.45
N LEU A 183 10.02 -19.05 -7.20
CA LEU A 183 9.53 -20.24 -6.48
C LEU A 183 8.19 -20.74 -7.02
N GLN A 184 7.28 -19.82 -7.37
CA GLN A 184 5.93 -20.14 -7.79
C GLN A 184 5.76 -20.26 -9.31
N GLN A 185 6.79 -19.90 -10.10
CA GLN A 185 6.79 -19.89 -11.57
C GLN A 185 5.62 -19.08 -12.13
N ARG A 186 5.35 -17.91 -11.51
CA ARG A 186 4.29 -17.00 -11.92
C ARG A 186 4.67 -15.55 -11.67
N THR A 187 4.03 -14.63 -12.39
CA THR A 187 4.16 -13.19 -12.12
C THR A 187 3.42 -12.82 -10.83
N LEU A 188 4.04 -12.00 -10.01
CA LEU A 188 3.47 -11.38 -8.82
C LEU A 188 3.64 -9.86 -8.95
N GLY A 189 2.54 -9.13 -9.02
CA GLY A 189 2.58 -7.69 -9.21
C GLY A 189 2.80 -6.91 -7.93
N LEU A 190 3.15 -5.63 -8.11
CA LEU A 190 3.31 -4.63 -7.06
C LEU A 190 2.28 -3.51 -7.22
N TYR A 191 1.74 -3.03 -6.11
CA TYR A 191 0.73 -1.97 -6.10
C TYR A 191 1.07 -0.88 -5.08
N PRO A 192 2.25 -0.20 -5.18
CA PRO A 192 2.68 0.78 -4.19
C PRO A 192 1.78 2.02 -4.14
N GLU A 193 1.46 2.46 -2.93
CA GLU A 193 0.83 3.76 -2.66
C GLU A 193 1.86 4.78 -2.18
N THR A 194 1.83 5.99 -2.73
CA THR A 194 2.53 7.14 -2.15
C THR A 194 1.64 7.78 -1.08
N LYS A 195 2.03 7.65 0.18
CA LYS A 195 1.30 8.24 1.32
C LYS A 195 1.73 9.68 1.55
N HIS A 196 0.76 10.57 1.74
CA HIS A 196 1.01 11.97 2.11
C HIS A 196 2.04 12.70 1.21
N PRO A 197 2.02 12.58 -0.14
CA PRO A 197 3.09 13.13 -0.99
C PRO A 197 3.27 14.63 -0.83
N THR A 198 2.19 15.43 -0.68
CA THR A 198 2.30 16.88 -0.41
C THR A 198 3.01 17.17 0.91
N HIS A 199 2.75 16.37 1.97
CA HIS A 199 3.45 16.50 3.25
C HIS A 199 4.95 16.26 3.08
N PHE A 200 5.35 15.19 2.41
CA PHE A 200 6.76 14.88 2.17
C PHE A 200 7.44 15.87 1.22
N GLN A 201 6.74 16.40 0.22
CA GLN A 201 7.26 17.46 -0.63
C GLN A 201 7.61 18.74 0.17
N HIS A 202 6.79 19.12 1.14
CA HIS A 202 7.05 20.25 2.03
C HIS A 202 8.26 20.06 2.95
N LEU A 203 8.69 18.80 3.12
CA LEU A 203 9.87 18.42 3.90
C LEU A 203 11.12 18.17 3.04
N ASP A 204 11.10 18.52 1.75
CA ASP A 204 12.14 18.21 0.78
C ASP A 204 12.41 16.68 0.62
N LEU A 205 11.39 15.86 0.92
CA LEU A 205 11.39 14.41 0.84
C LEU A 205 10.42 13.90 -0.23
N ALA A 206 10.34 14.57 -1.39
CA ALA A 206 9.45 14.19 -2.49
C ALA A 206 9.65 12.73 -2.91
N MET A 207 8.54 11.98 -3.04
CA MET A 207 8.54 10.52 -3.18
C MET A 207 8.70 10.04 -4.63
N GLU A 208 8.31 10.84 -5.62
CA GLU A 208 8.14 10.42 -7.02
C GLU A 208 9.45 9.88 -7.62
N LYS A 209 10.52 10.66 -7.55
CA LYS A 209 11.82 10.25 -8.11
C LYS A 209 12.45 9.07 -7.37
N PRO A 210 12.51 9.03 -6.03
CA PRO A 210 12.97 7.84 -5.31
C PRO A 210 12.18 6.58 -5.64
N LEU A 211 10.84 6.68 -5.76
CA LEU A 211 9.99 5.55 -6.14
C LEU A 211 10.35 5.03 -7.53
N LEU A 212 10.38 5.91 -8.53
CA LEU A 212 10.70 5.53 -9.90
C LEU A 212 12.12 4.97 -10.02
N ALA A 213 13.11 5.56 -9.35
CA ALA A 213 14.48 5.05 -9.36
C ALA A 213 14.59 3.63 -8.77
N VAL A 214 13.78 3.30 -7.74
CA VAL A 214 13.72 1.92 -7.23
C VAL A 214 13.07 0.99 -8.23
N LEU A 215 11.96 1.37 -8.86
CA LEU A 215 11.25 0.56 -9.83
C LEU A 215 12.10 0.31 -11.09
N GLU A 216 12.68 1.36 -11.70
CA GLU A 216 13.52 1.29 -12.90
C GLU A 216 14.72 0.36 -12.73
N ARG A 217 15.50 0.50 -11.66
CA ARG A 217 16.67 -0.38 -11.42
C ARG A 217 16.30 -1.85 -11.22
N ASN A 218 15.02 -2.12 -10.98
CA ASN A 218 14.47 -3.47 -10.84
C ASN A 218 13.78 -3.98 -12.11
N GLY A 219 13.76 -3.18 -13.20
CA GLY A 219 13.18 -3.53 -14.49
C GLY A 219 11.68 -3.25 -14.59
N TYR A 220 11.13 -2.43 -13.70
CA TYR A 220 9.74 -1.97 -13.76
C TYR A 220 9.67 -0.55 -14.31
N ASP A 221 9.80 -0.41 -15.63
CA ASP A 221 9.92 0.87 -16.33
C ASP A 221 9.01 1.00 -17.57
N SER A 222 8.07 0.07 -17.76
CA SER A 222 7.18 0.02 -18.91
C SER A 222 5.70 -0.01 -18.53
N ALA A 223 4.81 0.30 -19.48
CA ALA A 223 3.37 0.20 -19.31
C ALA A 223 2.89 -1.23 -19.03
N ASP A 224 3.65 -2.23 -19.50
CA ASP A 224 3.35 -3.66 -19.32
C ASP A 224 3.95 -4.23 -18.04
N ALA A 225 4.77 -3.46 -17.31
CA ALA A 225 5.28 -3.89 -16.02
C ALA A 225 4.13 -4.31 -15.10
N PRO A 226 4.28 -5.39 -14.30
CA PRO A 226 3.25 -5.83 -13.37
C PRO A 226 3.19 -4.89 -12.14
N VAL A 227 3.03 -3.59 -12.41
CA VAL A 227 3.00 -2.54 -11.38
C VAL A 227 1.83 -1.60 -11.64
N PHE A 228 1.15 -1.22 -10.56
CA PHE A 228 0.27 -0.06 -10.49
C PHE A 228 0.79 0.85 -9.39
N ILE A 229 0.92 2.14 -9.64
CA ILE A 229 1.23 3.14 -8.60
C ILE A 229 -0.06 3.86 -8.26
N GLN A 230 -0.39 3.98 -6.98
CA GLN A 230 -1.62 4.62 -6.52
C GLN A 230 -1.36 5.82 -5.59
N SER A 231 -2.29 6.75 -5.58
CA SER A 231 -2.28 7.89 -4.67
C SER A 231 -3.69 8.47 -4.51
N PHE A 232 -3.95 9.08 -3.36
CA PHE A 232 -5.12 9.94 -3.18
C PHE A 232 -4.93 11.33 -3.81
N GLU A 233 -3.68 11.78 -3.95
CA GLU A 233 -3.37 13.13 -4.43
C GLU A 233 -3.27 13.19 -5.96
N VAL A 234 -3.97 14.16 -6.53
CA VAL A 234 -4.10 14.33 -7.98
C VAL A 234 -2.81 14.79 -8.63
N ASP A 235 -2.12 15.77 -8.03
CA ASP A 235 -0.92 16.36 -8.62
C ASP A 235 0.28 15.43 -8.51
N ASN A 236 0.34 14.58 -7.47
CA ASN A 236 1.30 13.50 -7.40
C ASN A 236 1.17 12.56 -8.61
N LEU A 237 -0.05 12.09 -8.91
CA LEU A 237 -0.30 11.21 -10.07
C LEU A 237 -0.06 11.92 -11.41
N LYS A 238 -0.47 13.18 -11.55
CA LYS A 238 -0.18 13.98 -12.76
C LYS A 238 1.33 14.21 -12.96
N THR A 239 2.08 14.31 -11.88
CA THR A 239 3.54 14.40 -11.95
C THR A 239 4.13 13.06 -12.38
N LEU A 240 3.71 11.95 -11.77
CA LEU A 240 4.13 10.60 -12.14
C LEU A 240 3.78 10.29 -13.60
N SER A 241 2.60 10.65 -14.09
CA SER A 241 2.19 10.37 -15.49
C SER A 241 3.08 11.00 -16.54
N LYS A 242 3.84 12.06 -16.20
CA LYS A 242 4.84 12.70 -17.08
C LYS A 242 6.21 12.05 -16.99
N LEU A 243 6.47 11.28 -15.94
CA LEU A 243 7.79 10.71 -15.62
C LEU A 243 7.88 9.21 -15.95
N THR A 244 6.77 8.49 -16.00
CA THR A 244 6.77 7.04 -16.21
C THR A 244 5.57 6.59 -17.03
N PRO A 245 5.72 5.52 -17.86
CA PRO A 245 4.59 4.85 -18.51
C PRO A 245 3.88 3.83 -17.61
N ILE A 246 4.34 3.60 -16.38
CA ILE A 246 3.71 2.67 -15.43
C ILE A 246 2.26 3.09 -15.17
N ARG A 247 1.37 2.11 -15.08
CA ARG A 247 -0.06 2.36 -14.84
C ARG A 247 -0.30 3.02 -13.47
N LEU A 248 -1.06 4.11 -13.48
CA LEU A 248 -1.41 4.87 -12.29
C LEU A 248 -2.87 4.65 -11.91
N VAL A 249 -3.19 4.76 -10.63
CA VAL A 249 -4.54 4.60 -10.08
C VAL A 249 -4.86 5.74 -9.14
N GLN A 250 -5.97 6.43 -9.40
CA GLN A 250 -6.49 7.48 -8.53
C GLN A 250 -7.33 6.85 -7.42
N LEU A 251 -6.88 6.98 -6.19
CA LEU A 251 -7.68 6.60 -5.02
C LEU A 251 -8.75 7.65 -4.73
N LEU A 252 -9.93 7.17 -4.32
CA LEU A 252 -11.10 8.01 -4.07
C LEU A 252 -11.70 7.67 -2.71
N TRP A 253 -12.04 8.70 -1.93
CA TRP A 253 -12.76 8.55 -0.67
C TRP A 253 -14.22 8.93 -0.81
N ILE A 254 -15.05 8.47 0.13
CA ILE A 254 -16.51 8.63 0.06
C ILE A 254 -16.96 10.12 0.10
N GLU A 255 -16.19 10.97 0.77
CA GLU A 255 -16.46 12.40 0.93
C GLU A 255 -15.16 13.22 1.08
N GLY A 256 -15.25 14.54 1.03
CA GLY A 256 -14.10 15.44 1.12
C GLY A 256 -13.38 15.61 -0.21
N GLN A 257 -12.08 15.88 -0.15
CA GLN A 257 -11.22 16.17 -1.31
C GLN A 257 -9.79 15.68 -1.11
N PRO A 258 -9.01 15.45 -2.20
CA PRO A 258 -7.58 15.19 -2.14
C PRO A 258 -6.83 16.31 -1.40
N TYR A 259 -5.81 15.96 -0.61
CA TYR A 259 -5.14 16.95 0.23
C TYR A 259 -4.40 18.02 -0.56
N ASP A 260 -3.73 17.65 -1.64
CA ASP A 260 -3.09 18.58 -2.57
C ASP A 260 -4.10 19.61 -3.15
N GLN A 261 -5.30 19.18 -3.49
CA GLN A 261 -6.36 20.06 -3.99
C GLN A 261 -6.87 21.03 -2.91
N ARG A 262 -6.92 20.56 -1.66
CA ARG A 262 -7.22 21.40 -0.52
C ARG A 262 -6.14 22.47 -0.29
N VAL A 263 -4.86 22.12 -0.39
CA VAL A 263 -3.73 23.05 -0.25
C VAL A 263 -3.73 24.09 -1.35
N LEU A 264 -4.11 23.71 -2.56
CA LEU A 264 -4.26 24.62 -3.72
C LEU A 264 -5.50 25.54 -3.63
N GLY A 265 -6.40 25.32 -2.67
CA GLY A 265 -7.68 26.04 -2.59
C GLY A 265 -8.63 25.69 -3.74
N SER A 266 -8.49 24.50 -4.33
CA SER A 266 -9.38 23.99 -5.38
C SER A 266 -10.69 23.48 -4.77
N ASP A 267 -11.80 23.60 -5.52
CA ASP A 267 -13.10 23.03 -5.14
C ASP A 267 -13.25 21.56 -5.58
N LEU A 268 -12.20 20.94 -6.13
CA LEU A 268 -12.25 19.56 -6.63
C LEU A 268 -12.33 18.54 -5.48
N GLY A 269 -13.53 18.06 -5.18
CA GLY A 269 -13.77 16.99 -4.22
C GLY A 269 -13.98 15.64 -4.89
N TYR A 270 -13.95 14.56 -4.08
CA TYR A 270 -14.12 13.19 -4.59
C TYR A 270 -15.47 12.98 -5.30
N GLN A 271 -16.53 13.67 -4.90
CA GLN A 271 -17.84 13.57 -5.56
C GLN A 271 -17.83 14.18 -6.97
N GLN A 272 -17.07 15.26 -7.22
CA GLN A 272 -16.88 15.79 -8.57
C GLN A 272 -16.00 14.85 -9.43
N MET A 273 -15.03 14.18 -8.82
CA MET A 273 -14.12 13.28 -9.52
C MET A 273 -14.83 12.03 -10.08
N ILE A 274 -15.94 11.58 -9.50
CA ILE A 274 -16.71 10.42 -9.97
C ILE A 274 -17.84 10.77 -10.95
N THR A 275 -18.02 12.06 -11.31
CA THR A 275 -18.90 12.42 -12.42
C THR A 275 -18.33 11.92 -13.75
N PRO A 276 -19.13 11.75 -14.81
CA PRO A 276 -18.63 11.35 -16.14
C PRO A 276 -17.50 12.25 -16.66
N GLU A 277 -17.53 13.55 -16.39
CA GLU A 277 -16.47 14.48 -16.73
C GLU A 277 -15.22 14.29 -15.84
N GLY A 278 -15.42 14.15 -14.53
CA GLY A 278 -14.34 13.87 -13.58
C GLY A 278 -13.61 12.57 -13.92
N LEU A 279 -14.33 11.49 -14.26
CA LEU A 279 -13.73 10.22 -14.68
C LEU A 279 -12.95 10.35 -15.99
N LYS A 280 -13.42 11.12 -16.97
CA LYS A 280 -12.65 11.42 -18.18
C LYS A 280 -11.38 12.22 -17.88
N ASN A 281 -11.44 13.13 -16.90
CA ASN A 281 -10.25 13.86 -16.46
C ASN A 281 -9.24 12.91 -15.80
N ILE A 282 -9.69 12.00 -14.92
CA ILE A 282 -8.81 10.95 -14.33
C ILE A 282 -8.17 10.09 -15.43
N ALA A 283 -8.92 9.67 -16.44
CA ALA A 283 -8.43 8.88 -17.56
C ALA A 283 -7.33 9.56 -18.38
N SER A 284 -7.15 10.88 -18.25
CA SER A 284 -6.06 11.62 -18.91
C SER A 284 -4.68 11.39 -18.26
N TYR A 285 -4.62 10.89 -17.01
CA TYR A 285 -3.38 10.67 -16.28
C TYR A 285 -3.30 9.33 -15.54
N ALA A 286 -4.41 8.60 -15.40
CA ALA A 286 -4.46 7.32 -14.70
C ALA A 286 -5.16 6.24 -15.53
N ALA A 287 -4.78 4.98 -15.30
CA ALA A 287 -5.34 3.80 -15.95
C ALA A 287 -6.57 3.22 -15.20
N GLY A 288 -6.79 3.67 -13.97
CA GLY A 288 -7.88 3.18 -13.14
C GLY A 288 -8.19 4.06 -11.94
N ILE A 289 -9.25 3.69 -11.25
CA ILE A 289 -9.66 4.26 -9.97
C ILE A 289 -9.68 3.18 -8.88
N GLY A 290 -9.30 3.56 -7.66
CA GLY A 290 -9.46 2.79 -6.43
C GLY A 290 -10.46 3.48 -5.51
N PRO A 291 -11.76 3.25 -5.68
CA PRO A 291 -12.77 3.88 -4.82
C PRO A 291 -12.92 3.14 -3.49
N GLU A 292 -13.24 3.87 -2.42
CA GLU A 292 -13.81 3.25 -1.23
C GLU A 292 -15.07 2.47 -1.62
N LYS A 293 -15.21 1.23 -1.14
CA LYS A 293 -16.22 0.28 -1.63
C LYS A 293 -17.67 0.77 -1.51
N GLY A 294 -17.99 1.61 -0.50
CA GLY A 294 -19.29 2.22 -0.33
C GLY A 294 -19.69 3.18 -1.46
N MET A 295 -18.72 3.66 -2.26
CA MET A 295 -19.03 4.46 -3.46
C MET A 295 -19.63 3.58 -4.58
N ILE A 296 -19.39 2.26 -4.55
CA ILE A 296 -19.93 1.29 -5.53
C ILE A 296 -21.24 0.68 -5.02
N ILE A 297 -21.23 0.12 -3.80
CA ILE A 297 -22.45 -0.38 -3.16
C ILE A 297 -22.57 0.29 -1.79
N PRO A 298 -23.36 1.35 -1.67
CA PRO A 298 -23.58 2.03 -0.41
C PRO A 298 -24.26 1.13 0.62
N ARG A 299 -24.20 1.55 1.89
CA ARG A 299 -24.96 0.91 2.97
C ARG A 299 -26.11 1.84 3.38
N ASP A 300 -27.25 1.25 3.71
CA ASP A 300 -28.39 1.95 4.29
C ASP A 300 -28.15 2.34 5.77
N ALA A 301 -29.14 3.00 6.39
CA ALA A 301 -29.06 3.39 7.80
C ALA A 301 -28.95 2.20 8.76
N ALA A 302 -29.37 1.00 8.34
CA ALA A 302 -29.23 -0.24 9.10
C ALA A 302 -27.86 -0.92 8.86
N GLY A 303 -27.02 -0.36 8.00
CA GLY A 303 -25.70 -0.88 7.67
C GLY A 303 -25.70 -2.02 6.65
N ASN A 304 -26.80 -2.25 5.92
CA ASN A 304 -26.91 -3.28 4.89
C ASN A 304 -26.59 -2.73 3.51
N LEU A 305 -26.12 -3.62 2.62
CA LEU A 305 -25.85 -3.24 1.24
C LEU A 305 -27.13 -2.81 0.53
N THR A 306 -27.04 -1.72 -0.25
CA THR A 306 -28.10 -1.24 -1.12
C THR A 306 -27.87 -1.65 -2.57
N ALA A 307 -28.62 -1.09 -3.51
CA ALA A 307 -28.34 -1.27 -4.94
C ALA A 307 -27.01 -0.60 -5.34
N PRO A 308 -26.26 -1.20 -6.29
CA PRO A 308 -25.04 -0.60 -6.82
C PRO A 308 -25.31 0.77 -7.47
N THR A 309 -24.33 1.67 -7.33
CA THR A 309 -24.28 2.94 -8.07
C THR A 309 -23.90 2.72 -9.54
N SER A 310 -23.88 3.78 -10.32
CA SER A 310 -23.41 3.72 -11.71
C SER A 310 -21.88 3.77 -11.86
N LEU A 311 -21.12 3.93 -10.76
CA LEU A 311 -19.69 4.27 -10.80
C LEU A 311 -18.85 3.30 -11.64
N VAL A 312 -19.05 1.98 -11.50
CA VAL A 312 -18.26 0.98 -12.27
C VAL A 312 -18.53 1.13 -13.78
N ARG A 313 -19.81 1.22 -14.17
CA ARG A 313 -20.20 1.45 -15.58
C ARG A 313 -19.62 2.74 -16.14
N ASP A 314 -19.70 3.83 -15.38
CA ASP A 314 -19.29 5.16 -15.84
C ASP A 314 -17.74 5.25 -15.91
N ALA A 315 -17.02 4.60 -15.00
CA ALA A 315 -15.57 4.46 -15.04
C ALA A 315 -15.12 3.65 -16.27
N HIS A 316 -15.77 2.51 -16.56
CA HIS A 316 -15.49 1.72 -17.75
C HIS A 316 -15.77 2.50 -19.04
N ALA A 317 -16.86 3.29 -19.08
CA ALA A 317 -17.15 4.17 -20.21
C ALA A 317 -16.06 5.25 -20.44
N ALA A 318 -15.33 5.64 -19.40
CA ALA A 318 -14.16 6.51 -19.49
C ALA A 318 -12.85 5.75 -19.78
N GLY A 319 -12.86 4.42 -19.87
CA GLY A 319 -11.69 3.58 -20.11
C GLY A 319 -10.88 3.24 -18.85
N LEU A 320 -11.42 3.50 -17.66
CA LEU A 320 -10.75 3.26 -16.39
C LEU A 320 -11.05 1.89 -15.81
N LYS A 321 -10.04 1.23 -15.25
CA LYS A 321 -10.19 0.06 -14.38
C LYS A 321 -10.73 0.47 -13.00
N VAL A 322 -11.42 -0.45 -12.32
CA VAL A 322 -12.02 -0.20 -11.00
C VAL A 322 -11.58 -1.25 -10.00
N HIS A 323 -10.78 -0.83 -9.01
CA HIS A 323 -10.23 -1.66 -7.94
C HIS A 323 -10.65 -1.11 -6.57
N PRO A 324 -11.85 -1.46 -6.05
CA PRO A 324 -12.31 -0.95 -4.74
C PRO A 324 -11.51 -1.51 -3.57
N TYR A 325 -11.46 -0.72 -2.50
CA TYR A 325 -10.86 -1.06 -1.20
C TYR A 325 -11.84 -0.80 -0.06
N THR A 326 -11.76 -1.42 1.10
CA THR A 326 -11.00 -2.60 1.47
C THR A 326 -11.96 -3.66 1.97
N PHE A 327 -11.82 -4.87 1.48
CA PHE A 327 -12.62 -6.01 1.94
C PHE A 327 -11.93 -6.68 3.13
N ARG A 328 -12.70 -6.96 4.17
CA ARG A 328 -12.24 -7.53 5.43
C ARG A 328 -13.29 -8.49 5.97
N ALA A 329 -12.85 -9.64 6.46
CA ALA A 329 -13.76 -10.71 6.89
C ALA A 329 -14.34 -10.52 8.30
N GLU A 330 -13.74 -9.64 9.11
CA GLU A 330 -14.19 -9.42 10.49
C GLU A 330 -15.52 -8.67 10.52
N ASN A 331 -16.43 -9.08 11.44
CA ASN A 331 -17.77 -8.51 11.62
C ASN A 331 -17.77 -6.98 11.73
N ALA A 332 -16.75 -6.39 12.35
CA ALA A 332 -16.61 -4.94 12.49
C ALA A 332 -16.67 -4.20 11.14
N PHE A 333 -16.29 -4.86 10.04
CA PHE A 333 -16.19 -4.26 8.70
C PHE A 333 -17.29 -4.71 7.74
N LEU A 334 -18.02 -5.76 8.09
CA LEU A 334 -19.05 -6.32 7.23
C LEU A 334 -20.38 -5.56 7.32
N PRO A 335 -21.20 -5.60 6.26
CA PRO A 335 -22.60 -5.21 6.33
C PRO A 335 -23.32 -5.95 7.48
N THR A 336 -24.27 -5.29 8.11
CA THR A 336 -24.95 -5.83 9.29
C THR A 336 -25.57 -7.22 9.03
N SER A 337 -26.23 -7.40 7.89
CA SER A 337 -26.86 -8.65 7.50
C SER A 337 -25.88 -9.80 7.18
N LEU A 338 -24.59 -9.52 7.03
CA LEU A 338 -23.55 -10.51 6.72
C LEU A 338 -22.66 -10.86 7.91
N ARG A 339 -22.95 -10.30 9.09
CA ARG A 339 -22.21 -10.59 10.32
C ARG A 339 -22.60 -11.95 10.88
N SER A 340 -21.66 -12.62 11.51
CA SER A 340 -21.86 -13.86 12.25
C SER A 340 -21.82 -13.54 13.75
N GLY A 341 -23.00 -13.22 14.34
CA GLY A 341 -23.09 -12.78 15.73
C GLY A 341 -22.60 -11.36 15.97
N ASP A 342 -22.39 -11.01 17.26
CA ASP A 342 -22.14 -9.64 17.71
C ASP A 342 -20.67 -9.34 18.04
N VAL A 343 -19.78 -10.33 17.98
CA VAL A 343 -18.36 -10.15 18.30
C VAL A 343 -17.64 -9.49 17.14
N PRO A 344 -17.03 -8.29 17.31
CA PRO A 344 -16.41 -7.54 16.22
C PRO A 344 -15.24 -8.25 15.53
N SER A 345 -14.53 -9.12 16.25
CA SER A 345 -13.37 -9.88 15.74
C SER A 345 -13.75 -11.18 15.04
N ASP A 346 -15.01 -11.64 15.18
CA ASP A 346 -15.46 -12.84 14.49
C ASP A 346 -15.60 -12.57 12.99
N ARG A 347 -15.45 -13.63 12.19
CA ARG A 347 -15.59 -13.54 10.74
C ARG A 347 -17.02 -13.86 10.33
N GLY A 348 -17.62 -12.98 9.52
CA GLY A 348 -18.93 -13.18 8.94
C GLY A 348 -18.87 -13.66 7.50
N ASP A 349 -19.98 -13.48 6.76
CA ASP A 349 -20.13 -13.92 5.36
C ASP A 349 -19.51 -12.91 4.39
N ILE A 350 -18.18 -12.83 4.39
CA ILE A 350 -17.41 -12.04 3.42
C ILE A 350 -17.63 -12.55 1.98
N ASP A 351 -17.91 -13.85 1.78
CA ASP A 351 -18.15 -14.42 0.45
C ASP A 351 -19.37 -13.77 -0.20
N ALA A 352 -20.45 -13.54 0.56
CA ALA A 352 -21.62 -12.84 0.05
C ALA A 352 -21.33 -11.37 -0.31
N GLU A 353 -20.55 -10.64 0.51
CA GLU A 353 -20.11 -9.28 0.17
C GLU A 353 -19.29 -9.28 -1.12
N LEU A 354 -18.28 -10.15 -1.23
CA LEU A 354 -17.44 -10.26 -2.42
C LEU A 354 -18.25 -10.60 -3.68
N ARG A 355 -19.21 -11.54 -3.61
CA ARG A 355 -20.10 -11.88 -4.74
C ARG A 355 -20.91 -10.67 -5.20
N ALA A 356 -21.45 -9.87 -4.28
CA ALA A 356 -22.21 -8.67 -4.62
C ALA A 356 -21.35 -7.67 -5.40
N PHE A 357 -20.11 -7.41 -4.94
CA PHE A 357 -19.19 -6.49 -5.61
C PHE A 357 -18.67 -7.05 -6.95
N LEU A 358 -18.33 -8.32 -7.03
CA LEU A 358 -17.91 -8.97 -8.27
C LEU A 358 -19.00 -8.96 -9.34
N ALA A 359 -20.28 -8.97 -8.94
CA ALA A 359 -21.42 -8.86 -9.86
C ALA A 359 -21.55 -7.46 -10.48
N THR A 360 -20.94 -6.42 -9.91
CA THR A 360 -20.94 -5.07 -10.50
C THR A 360 -19.96 -4.92 -11.67
N GLY A 361 -19.06 -5.90 -11.88
CA GLY A 361 -18.08 -5.91 -12.95
C GLY A 361 -16.75 -5.23 -12.60
N ILE A 362 -16.41 -5.07 -11.31
CA ILE A 362 -15.09 -4.56 -10.89
C ILE A 362 -13.94 -5.38 -11.47
N ASP A 363 -12.80 -4.74 -11.75
CA ASP A 363 -11.63 -5.36 -12.39
C ASP A 363 -10.64 -5.97 -11.38
N GLY A 364 -10.76 -5.65 -10.11
CA GLY A 364 -9.95 -6.17 -9.01
C GLY A 364 -10.49 -5.68 -7.67
N LEU A 365 -9.87 -6.11 -6.58
CA LEU A 365 -10.28 -5.71 -5.23
C LEU A 365 -9.12 -5.79 -4.24
N PHE A 366 -9.08 -4.89 -3.27
CA PHE A 366 -8.13 -4.91 -2.15
C PHE A 366 -8.72 -5.67 -0.98
N ILE A 367 -8.00 -6.67 -0.47
CA ILE A 367 -8.49 -7.54 0.61
C ILE A 367 -7.40 -7.87 1.61
N ASP A 368 -7.77 -7.91 2.90
CA ASP A 368 -6.86 -8.27 3.99
C ASP A 368 -6.68 -9.79 4.16
N GLN A 369 -7.59 -10.61 3.59
CA GLN A 369 -7.54 -12.08 3.57
C GLN A 369 -7.55 -12.59 2.10
N PRO A 370 -6.40 -12.56 1.40
CA PRO A 370 -6.34 -12.87 -0.04
C PRO A 370 -6.84 -14.27 -0.41
N ASP A 371 -6.58 -15.27 0.44
CA ASP A 371 -7.02 -16.67 0.26
C ASP A 371 -8.54 -16.79 0.06
N ILE A 372 -9.34 -15.93 0.70
CA ILE A 372 -10.80 -15.93 0.57
C ILE A 372 -11.20 -15.51 -0.86
N ALA A 373 -10.65 -14.40 -1.35
CA ALA A 373 -10.98 -13.91 -2.69
C ALA A 373 -10.45 -14.84 -3.78
N VAL A 374 -9.26 -15.41 -3.61
CA VAL A 374 -8.67 -16.40 -4.53
C VAL A 374 -9.55 -17.64 -4.61
N ARG A 375 -9.95 -18.21 -3.47
CA ARG A 375 -10.86 -19.36 -3.40
C ARG A 375 -12.19 -19.05 -4.11
N LEU A 376 -12.77 -17.88 -3.85
CA LEU A 376 -14.06 -17.50 -4.43
C LEU A 376 -13.97 -17.33 -5.95
N ARG A 377 -12.88 -16.76 -6.46
CA ARG A 377 -12.59 -16.60 -7.88
C ARG A 377 -12.53 -17.95 -8.62
N GLN A 378 -11.96 -18.98 -7.99
CA GLN A 378 -11.83 -20.33 -8.55
C GLN A 378 -13.16 -21.10 -8.64
N GLN A 379 -14.19 -20.66 -7.93
CA GLN A 379 -15.53 -21.28 -7.92
C GLN A 379 -16.48 -20.73 -9.01
N ARG A 380 -16.01 -19.77 -9.82
CA ARG A 380 -16.72 -19.21 -10.97
C ARG A 380 -16.43 -20.03 -12.23
#